data_f8ae8a091d0c1f3188d253846223655f
#
_entry.id   f8ae8a091d0c1f3188d253846223655f
#
_cell.length_a   1.000
_cell.length_b   1.000
_cell.length_c   1.000
_cell.angle_alpha   90.00
_cell.angle_beta   90.00
_cell.angle_gamma   90.00
#
_symmetry.space_group_name_H-M   'P 1'
#
loop_
_entity.id
_entity.type
_entity.pdbx_description
1 polymer ?
#
loop_
_entity_poly.entity_id
_entity_poly.type
_entity_poly.pdbx_seq_one_letter_code
_entity_poly.pdbx_strand_id
1 'polypeptide(L)'
;MKTLIFGYGITGKAVETFFKVKSKEYLIYDDNENVIRDIKKELLFNDSQIDLIDEIVISPGINPSHKQIKNFETKKIITDIDLFSREFHGQFIGVTGTNGKTTFVNLLTDFLISKGINAVACGNVGVSPLSINFEDKDFAIVELSSFQLYYASDVKADFGIFLNFHSDHLDWHKDEKEYKKSKLKLLTFLKSDENLVTGFNTFSKKPLENILNISIDKGK
;
A
#
# COMPACT_ATOMS: atom_id res chain seq x y z
N MET A 1 -17.35 13.96 6.34
CA MET A 1 -15.94 13.91 5.89
C MET A 1 -15.94 13.54 4.42
N LYS A 2 -15.50 14.45 3.55
CA LYS A 2 -15.49 14.25 2.10
C LYS A 2 -14.10 13.86 1.63
N THR A 3 -14.00 12.78 0.88
CA THR A 3 -12.72 12.22 0.42
C THR A 3 -12.54 12.45 -1.07
N LEU A 4 -11.33 12.81 -1.51
CA LEU A 4 -10.97 12.84 -2.92
C LEU A 4 -10.31 11.53 -3.32
N ILE A 5 -10.84 10.86 -4.33
CA ILE A 5 -10.20 9.76 -5.04
C ILE A 5 -9.35 10.39 -6.14
N PHE A 6 -8.02 10.36 -5.98
CA PHE A 6 -7.08 10.95 -6.92
C PHE A 6 -6.38 9.86 -7.75
N GLY A 7 -6.75 9.78 -9.02
CA GLY A 7 -6.42 8.70 -9.95
C GLY A 7 -7.52 7.62 -9.98
N TYR A 8 -8.25 7.52 -11.08
CA TYR A 8 -9.43 6.66 -11.21
C TYR A 8 -9.18 5.43 -12.10
N GLY A 9 -7.99 4.85 -11.98
CA GLY A 9 -7.63 3.54 -12.53
C GLY A 9 -8.20 2.39 -11.70
N ILE A 10 -7.49 1.25 -11.68
CA ILE A 10 -7.90 0.04 -10.94
C ILE A 10 -8.09 0.36 -9.45
N THR A 11 -7.10 1.01 -8.82
CA THR A 11 -7.15 1.40 -7.41
C THR A 11 -8.30 2.36 -7.11
N GLY A 12 -8.46 3.42 -7.90
CA GLY A 12 -9.52 4.41 -7.68
C GLY A 12 -10.92 3.82 -7.79
N LYS A 13 -11.15 2.90 -8.74
CA LYS A 13 -12.41 2.17 -8.88
C LYS A 13 -12.70 1.24 -7.69
N ALA A 14 -11.66 0.59 -7.15
CA ALA A 14 -11.79 -0.22 -5.95
C ALA A 14 -12.17 0.64 -4.72
N VAL A 15 -11.53 1.81 -4.57
CA VAL A 15 -11.85 2.79 -3.52
C VAL A 15 -13.29 3.30 -3.66
N GLU A 16 -13.72 3.64 -4.88
CA GLU A 16 -15.10 4.06 -5.12
C GLU A 16 -16.11 2.99 -4.71
N THR A 17 -15.87 1.74 -5.12
CA THR A 17 -16.73 0.61 -4.75
C THR A 17 -16.81 0.44 -3.24
N PHE A 18 -15.68 0.52 -2.56
CA PHE A 18 -15.60 0.48 -1.11
C PHE A 18 -16.37 1.63 -0.45
N PHE A 19 -16.26 2.86 -0.97
CA PHE A 19 -16.98 4.01 -0.44
C PHE A 19 -18.49 3.93 -0.66
N LYS A 20 -18.94 3.38 -1.79
CA LYS A 20 -20.36 3.10 -2.05
C LYS A 20 -20.94 2.13 -1.00
N VAL A 21 -20.23 1.04 -0.71
CA VAL A 21 -20.65 0.06 0.31
C VAL A 21 -20.73 0.70 1.69
N LYS A 22 -19.76 1.55 2.04
CA LYS A 22 -19.68 2.23 3.34
C LYS A 22 -20.49 3.53 3.42
N SER A 23 -21.23 3.90 2.36
CA SER A 23 -22.00 5.16 2.27
C SER A 23 -21.16 6.41 2.58
N LYS A 24 -19.89 6.42 2.15
CA LYS A 24 -18.97 7.57 2.32
C LYS A 24 -19.13 8.57 1.17
N GLU A 25 -19.01 9.84 1.48
CA GLU A 25 -19.00 10.91 0.48
C GLU A 25 -17.62 11.03 -0.17
N TYR A 26 -17.59 11.12 -1.49
CA TYR A 26 -16.34 11.24 -2.25
C TYR A 26 -16.50 12.12 -3.48
N LEU A 27 -15.35 12.61 -3.97
CA LEU A 27 -15.19 13.18 -5.30
C LEU A 27 -14.10 12.42 -6.04
N ILE A 28 -14.07 12.54 -7.36
CA ILE A 28 -13.13 11.82 -8.24
C ILE A 28 -12.35 12.83 -9.05
N TYR A 29 -11.04 12.64 -9.15
CA TYR A 29 -10.15 13.34 -10.06
C TYR A 29 -9.27 12.35 -10.82
N ASP A 30 -9.15 12.56 -12.12
CA ASP A 30 -8.17 11.92 -13.00
C ASP A 30 -7.84 12.86 -14.15
N ASP A 31 -6.57 12.91 -14.59
CA ASP A 31 -6.15 13.70 -15.74
C ASP A 31 -6.66 13.13 -17.06
N ASN A 32 -6.95 11.84 -17.11
CA ASN A 32 -7.42 11.17 -18.31
C ASN A 32 -8.95 11.27 -18.43
N GLU A 33 -9.40 12.24 -19.23
CA GLU A 33 -10.82 12.48 -19.47
C GLU A 33 -11.59 11.23 -19.96
N ASN A 34 -10.94 10.31 -20.66
CA ASN A 34 -11.58 9.07 -21.09
C ASN A 34 -11.91 8.14 -19.92
N VAL A 35 -11.16 8.23 -18.82
CA VAL A 35 -11.36 7.39 -17.63
C VAL A 35 -12.55 7.90 -16.81
N ILE A 36 -12.80 9.21 -16.81
CA ILE A 36 -13.85 9.87 -16.02
C ILE A 36 -15.06 10.28 -16.85
N ARG A 37 -15.08 10.03 -18.17
CA ARG A 37 -16.12 10.47 -19.10
C ARG A 37 -17.54 10.05 -18.68
N ASP A 38 -17.67 8.84 -18.13
CA ASP A 38 -18.96 8.26 -17.75
C ASP A 38 -19.30 8.51 -16.26
N ILE A 39 -18.45 9.28 -15.56
CA ILE A 39 -18.69 9.68 -14.17
C ILE A 39 -19.67 10.85 -14.14
N LYS A 40 -20.61 10.80 -13.21
CA LYS A 40 -21.59 11.89 -13.01
C LYS A 40 -20.83 13.18 -12.62
N LYS A 41 -21.23 14.30 -13.24
CA LYS A 41 -20.57 15.60 -13.05
C LYS A 41 -20.48 16.03 -11.57
N GLU A 42 -21.50 15.71 -10.78
CA GLU A 42 -21.54 16.02 -9.34
C GLU A 42 -20.49 15.29 -8.51
N LEU A 43 -19.91 14.21 -9.05
CA LEU A 43 -18.83 13.44 -8.43
C LEU A 43 -17.45 13.89 -8.91
N LEU A 44 -17.36 14.70 -9.94
CA LEU A 44 -16.08 15.17 -10.44
C LEU A 44 -15.56 16.33 -9.58
N PHE A 45 -14.31 16.20 -9.13
CA PHE A 45 -13.61 17.23 -8.39
C PHE A 45 -13.22 18.40 -9.30
N ASN A 46 -13.32 19.61 -8.78
CA ASN A 46 -12.72 20.82 -9.33
C ASN A 46 -12.04 21.64 -8.22
N ASP A 47 -11.11 22.48 -8.59
CA ASP A 47 -10.25 23.20 -7.63
C ASP A 47 -11.02 24.09 -6.64
N SER A 48 -12.22 24.57 -6.99
CA SER A 48 -13.05 25.36 -6.07
C SER A 48 -13.60 24.53 -4.88
N GLN A 49 -13.51 23.22 -4.95
CA GLN A 49 -13.99 22.29 -3.91
C GLN A 49 -12.90 21.84 -2.96
N ILE A 50 -11.67 22.35 -3.07
CA ILE A 50 -10.52 21.89 -2.29
C ILE A 50 -10.75 22.00 -0.78
N ASP A 51 -11.43 23.04 -0.33
CA ASP A 51 -11.72 23.27 1.08
C ASP A 51 -12.74 22.27 1.65
N LEU A 52 -13.50 21.61 0.79
CA LEU A 52 -14.46 20.56 1.17
C LEU A 52 -13.79 19.19 1.39
N ILE A 53 -12.53 19.05 0.96
CA ILE A 53 -11.80 17.79 1.04
C ILE A 53 -11.07 17.68 2.38
N ASP A 54 -11.34 16.62 3.10
CA ASP A 54 -10.69 16.31 4.38
C ASP A 54 -9.50 15.37 4.19
N GLU A 55 -9.63 14.38 3.30
CA GLU A 55 -8.63 13.33 3.06
C GLU A 55 -8.57 12.98 1.56
N ILE A 56 -7.40 12.59 1.08
CA ILE A 56 -7.17 12.20 -0.31
C ILE A 56 -6.70 10.76 -0.36
N VAL A 57 -7.41 9.92 -1.10
CA VAL A 57 -6.94 8.56 -1.45
C VAL A 57 -6.28 8.64 -2.82
N ILE A 58 -4.95 8.55 -2.83
CA ILE A 58 -4.17 8.66 -4.05
C ILE A 58 -3.84 7.29 -4.64
N SER A 59 -3.99 7.16 -5.96
CA SER A 59 -3.50 5.98 -6.69
C SER A 59 -1.97 5.97 -6.73
N PRO A 60 -1.31 4.83 -6.44
CA PRO A 60 0.16 4.74 -6.34
C PRO A 60 0.91 5.14 -7.61
N GLY A 61 0.27 5.04 -8.78
CA GLY A 61 0.85 5.43 -10.06
C GLY A 61 1.02 6.93 -10.25
N ILE A 62 0.38 7.76 -9.43
CA ILE A 62 0.51 9.23 -9.52
C ILE A 62 1.91 9.64 -9.04
N ASN A 63 2.67 10.31 -9.91
CA ASN A 63 4.01 10.76 -9.56
C ASN A 63 3.96 11.92 -8.55
N PRO A 64 4.82 11.97 -7.53
CA PRO A 64 4.86 13.07 -6.55
C PRO A 64 5.08 14.47 -7.15
N SER A 65 5.66 14.56 -8.34
CA SER A 65 5.81 15.83 -9.08
C SER A 65 4.53 16.30 -9.77
N HIS A 66 3.44 15.56 -9.68
CA HIS A 66 2.18 15.93 -10.30
C HIS A 66 1.69 17.30 -9.82
N LYS A 67 1.31 18.18 -10.75
CA LYS A 67 0.95 19.59 -10.48
C LYS A 67 -0.10 19.78 -9.38
N GLN A 68 -1.10 18.90 -9.33
CA GLN A 68 -2.19 19.00 -8.35
C GLN A 68 -1.76 18.63 -6.93
N ILE A 69 -0.69 17.84 -6.74
CA ILE A 69 -0.23 17.43 -5.39
C ILE A 69 0.13 18.64 -4.53
N LYS A 70 0.69 19.71 -5.15
CA LYS A 70 1.01 20.95 -4.42
C LYS A 70 -0.22 21.61 -3.81
N ASN A 71 -1.37 21.51 -4.46
CA ASN A 71 -2.63 22.06 -3.96
C ASN A 71 -3.12 21.32 -2.71
N PHE A 72 -2.58 20.13 -2.45
CA PHE A 72 -2.99 19.22 -1.37
C PHE A 72 -1.99 19.11 -0.22
N GLU A 73 -0.96 19.98 -0.15
CA GLU A 73 0.09 19.94 0.89
C GLU A 73 -0.46 19.98 2.32
N THR A 74 -1.60 20.61 2.54
CA THR A 74 -2.26 20.69 3.86
C THR A 74 -3.25 19.56 4.12
N LYS A 75 -3.48 18.70 3.14
CA LYS A 75 -4.48 17.62 3.23
C LYS A 75 -3.80 16.30 3.59
N LYS A 76 -4.51 15.46 4.30
CA LYS A 76 -4.03 14.10 4.60
C LYS A 76 -4.09 13.25 3.33
N ILE A 77 -2.95 12.78 2.87
CA ILE A 77 -2.84 11.84 1.74
C ILE A 77 -2.67 10.43 2.30
N ILE A 78 -3.46 9.50 1.78
CA ILE A 78 -3.44 8.07 2.10
C ILE A 78 -3.56 7.24 0.81
N THR A 79 -3.47 5.93 0.94
CA THR A 79 -3.65 4.96 -0.14
C THR A 79 -4.80 4.00 0.15
N ASP A 80 -5.13 3.13 -0.79
CA ASP A 80 -6.06 2.02 -0.59
C ASP A 80 -5.57 1.05 0.50
N ILE A 81 -4.25 0.95 0.69
CA ILE A 81 -3.65 0.14 1.77
C ILE A 81 -3.98 0.70 3.15
N ASP A 82 -3.97 2.03 3.31
CA ASP A 82 -4.37 2.67 4.57
C ASP A 82 -5.84 2.40 4.89
N LEU A 83 -6.72 2.53 3.88
CA LEU A 83 -8.14 2.22 4.04
C LEU A 83 -8.36 0.76 4.41
N PHE A 84 -7.70 -0.16 3.71
CA PHE A 84 -7.75 -1.58 4.03
C PHE A 84 -7.28 -1.87 5.45
N SER A 85 -6.13 -1.31 5.85
CA SER A 85 -5.55 -1.49 7.19
C SER A 85 -6.47 -1.01 8.32
N ARG A 86 -7.32 -0.01 8.07
CA ARG A 86 -8.31 0.48 9.05
C ARG A 86 -9.49 -0.48 9.26
N GLU A 87 -9.84 -1.25 8.23
CA GLU A 87 -11.02 -2.12 8.20
C GLU A 87 -10.68 -3.60 8.43
N PHE A 88 -9.44 -3.99 8.20
CA PHE A 88 -9.02 -5.37 8.35
C PHE A 88 -8.77 -5.71 9.81
N HIS A 89 -9.40 -6.79 10.30
CA HIS A 89 -9.33 -7.21 11.70
C HIS A 89 -8.43 -8.44 11.93
N GLY A 90 -8.00 -9.13 10.86
CA GLY A 90 -7.02 -10.23 10.93
C GLY A 90 -5.58 -9.72 11.06
N GLN A 91 -4.63 -10.63 10.90
CA GLN A 91 -3.19 -10.34 10.94
C GLN A 91 -2.71 -9.79 9.59
N PHE A 92 -2.18 -8.58 9.57
CA PHE A 92 -1.65 -7.93 8.39
C PHE A 92 -0.14 -8.18 8.26
N ILE A 93 0.27 -8.92 7.22
CA ILE A 93 1.67 -9.16 6.87
C ILE A 93 2.03 -8.31 5.65
N GLY A 94 2.80 -7.23 5.86
CA GLY A 94 3.30 -6.38 4.78
C GLY A 94 4.58 -6.94 4.15
N VAL A 95 4.59 -7.15 2.83
CA VAL A 95 5.75 -7.69 2.10
C VAL A 95 6.27 -6.67 1.10
N THR A 96 7.53 -6.26 1.25
CA THR A 96 8.21 -5.39 0.30
C THR A 96 9.57 -5.96 -0.12
N GLY A 97 10.16 -5.37 -1.13
CA GLY A 97 11.45 -5.74 -1.71
C GLY A 97 11.53 -5.25 -3.15
N THR A 98 12.68 -5.35 -3.78
CA THR A 98 12.81 -5.06 -5.21
C THR A 98 12.26 -6.22 -6.02
N ASN A 99 12.70 -7.45 -5.75
CA ASN A 99 12.35 -8.65 -6.50
C ASN A 99 11.71 -9.72 -5.59
N GLY A 100 10.92 -10.62 -6.21
CA GLY A 100 10.38 -11.81 -5.55
C GLY A 100 9.15 -11.59 -4.66
N LYS A 101 8.63 -10.36 -4.55
CA LYS A 101 7.46 -10.03 -3.71
C LYS A 101 6.26 -10.90 -4.03
N THR A 102 5.80 -10.90 -5.27
CA THR A 102 4.63 -11.65 -5.73
C THR A 102 4.77 -13.15 -5.48
N THR A 103 5.94 -13.70 -5.79
CA THR A 103 6.24 -15.12 -5.53
C THR A 103 6.16 -15.44 -4.05
N PHE A 104 6.77 -14.61 -3.22
CA PHE A 104 6.77 -14.82 -1.77
C PHE A 104 5.37 -14.70 -1.18
N VAL A 105 4.61 -13.67 -1.57
CA VAL A 105 3.22 -13.44 -1.11
C VAL A 105 2.35 -14.66 -1.43
N ASN A 106 2.41 -15.16 -2.67
CA ASN A 106 1.62 -16.33 -3.06
C ASN A 106 2.06 -17.60 -2.31
N LEU A 107 3.37 -17.88 -2.23
CA LEU A 107 3.88 -19.05 -1.51
C LEU A 107 3.51 -19.05 -0.02
N LEU A 108 3.61 -17.89 0.64
CA LEU A 108 3.24 -17.78 2.07
C LEU A 108 1.73 -17.96 2.23
N THR A 109 0.93 -17.39 1.35
CA THR A 109 -0.53 -17.54 1.37
C THR A 109 -0.93 -19.01 1.19
N ASP A 110 -0.38 -19.68 0.17
CA ASP A 110 -0.65 -21.10 -0.10
C ASP A 110 -0.21 -21.98 1.07
N PHE A 111 0.95 -21.67 1.69
CA PHE A 111 1.42 -22.38 2.88
C PHE A 111 0.43 -22.25 4.04
N LEU A 112 -0.04 -21.04 4.36
CA LEU A 112 -1.01 -20.81 5.43
C LEU A 112 -2.33 -21.55 5.15
N ILE A 113 -2.84 -21.48 3.94
CA ILE A 113 -4.05 -22.21 3.52
C ILE A 113 -3.85 -23.72 3.67
N SER A 114 -2.68 -24.27 3.31
CA SER A 114 -2.36 -25.69 3.49
C SER A 114 -2.36 -26.15 4.94
N LYS A 115 -2.22 -25.21 5.89
CA LYS A 115 -2.31 -25.43 7.33
C LYS A 115 -3.71 -25.19 7.91
N GLY A 116 -4.72 -24.96 7.04
CA GLY A 116 -6.09 -24.71 7.46
C GLY A 116 -6.34 -23.27 7.95
N ILE A 117 -5.41 -22.35 7.70
CA ILE A 117 -5.53 -20.94 8.07
C ILE A 117 -6.21 -20.18 6.91
N ASN A 118 -7.21 -19.37 7.22
CA ASN A 118 -7.93 -18.59 6.19
C ASN A 118 -7.14 -17.33 5.81
N ALA A 119 -6.28 -17.45 4.79
CA ALA A 119 -5.37 -16.40 4.35
C ALA A 119 -5.73 -15.88 2.94
N VAL A 120 -5.31 -14.65 2.63
CA VAL A 120 -5.48 -14.04 1.31
C VAL A 120 -4.26 -13.23 0.90
N ALA A 121 -3.90 -13.33 -0.40
CA ALA A 121 -2.91 -12.49 -1.06
C ALA A 121 -3.58 -11.27 -1.68
N CYS A 122 -3.00 -10.08 -1.50
CA CYS A 122 -3.52 -8.85 -2.09
C CYS A 122 -2.45 -7.75 -2.17
N GLY A 123 -2.85 -6.55 -2.57
CA GLY A 123 -1.96 -5.41 -2.72
C GLY A 123 -1.47 -5.25 -4.16
N ASN A 124 -0.17 -5.05 -4.38
CA ASN A 124 0.40 -4.84 -5.71
C ASN A 124 0.35 -6.09 -6.63
N VAL A 125 -0.18 -7.21 -6.17
CA VAL A 125 -0.40 -8.46 -6.95
C VAL A 125 -1.55 -8.32 -7.98
N GLY A 126 -1.86 -7.11 -8.42
CA GLY A 126 -2.88 -6.84 -9.46
C GLY A 126 -4.31 -6.65 -8.95
N VAL A 127 -4.57 -6.84 -7.67
CA VAL A 127 -5.89 -6.65 -7.05
C VAL A 127 -5.75 -5.74 -5.83
N SER A 128 -6.46 -4.60 -5.83
CA SER A 128 -6.53 -3.75 -4.64
C SER A 128 -7.07 -4.55 -3.45
N PRO A 129 -6.49 -4.42 -2.26
CA PRO A 129 -6.98 -5.11 -1.07
C PRO A 129 -8.45 -4.76 -0.74
N LEU A 130 -8.94 -3.62 -1.21
CA LEU A 130 -10.35 -3.23 -1.06
C LEU A 130 -11.31 -3.98 -2.00
N SER A 131 -10.79 -4.71 -3.01
CA SER A 131 -11.59 -5.47 -3.97
C SER A 131 -11.81 -6.93 -3.57
N ILE A 132 -11.19 -7.38 -2.49
CA ILE A 132 -11.32 -8.75 -1.98
C ILE A 132 -12.31 -8.82 -0.84
N ASN A 133 -12.93 -10.00 -0.64
CA ASN A 133 -13.64 -10.25 0.61
C ASN A 133 -12.63 -10.61 1.69
N PHE A 134 -12.46 -9.71 2.67
CA PHE A 134 -11.49 -9.85 3.75
C PHE A 134 -12.13 -9.95 5.14
N GLU A 135 -13.45 -9.89 5.25
CA GLU A 135 -14.15 -9.85 6.54
C GLU A 135 -13.92 -11.09 7.39
N ASP A 136 -13.75 -12.26 6.76
CA ASP A 136 -13.57 -13.56 7.39
C ASP A 136 -12.12 -14.08 7.33
N LYS A 137 -11.14 -13.24 6.93
CA LYS A 137 -9.75 -13.67 6.80
C LYS A 137 -8.97 -13.53 8.09
N ASP A 138 -8.24 -14.61 8.45
CA ASP A 138 -7.32 -14.60 9.58
C ASP A 138 -6.04 -13.83 9.25
N PHE A 139 -5.56 -13.95 7.99
CA PHE A 139 -4.34 -13.32 7.51
C PHE A 139 -4.54 -12.65 6.16
N ALA A 140 -3.98 -11.45 6.01
CA ALA A 140 -3.76 -10.79 4.73
C ALA A 140 -2.26 -10.64 4.47
N ILE A 141 -1.77 -11.26 3.39
CA ILE A 141 -0.39 -11.14 2.94
C ILE A 141 -0.40 -10.08 1.82
N VAL A 142 0.08 -8.89 2.17
CA VAL A 142 -0.08 -7.68 1.34
C VAL A 142 1.22 -7.33 0.66
N GLU A 143 1.27 -7.48 -0.68
CA GLU A 143 2.38 -6.97 -1.46
C GLU A 143 2.38 -5.44 -1.48
N LEU A 144 3.49 -4.84 -1.05
CA LEU A 144 3.65 -3.39 -0.96
C LEU A 144 4.76 -2.92 -1.91
N SER A 145 4.37 -2.15 -2.93
CA SER A 145 5.32 -1.46 -3.82
C SER A 145 5.92 -0.22 -3.11
N SER A 146 7.06 0.28 -3.65
CA SER A 146 7.64 1.53 -3.16
C SER A 146 6.71 2.73 -3.38
N PHE A 147 5.88 2.69 -4.43
CA PHE A 147 4.92 3.74 -4.77
C PHE A 147 3.78 3.82 -3.74
N GLN A 148 3.23 2.66 -3.36
CA GLN A 148 2.23 2.57 -2.28
C GLN A 148 2.82 3.04 -0.95
N LEU A 149 3.99 2.54 -0.59
CA LEU A 149 4.69 2.91 0.65
C LEU A 149 5.08 4.40 0.68
N TYR A 150 5.37 5.02 -0.46
CA TYR A 150 5.66 6.46 -0.53
C TYR A 150 4.51 7.28 0.06
N TYR A 151 3.29 7.01 -0.36
CA TYR A 151 2.10 7.76 0.03
C TYR A 151 1.41 7.24 1.29
N ALA A 152 1.52 5.94 1.59
CA ALA A 152 0.89 5.35 2.77
C ALA A 152 1.29 6.10 4.06
N SER A 153 0.36 6.35 4.96
CA SER A 153 0.60 7.17 6.15
C SER A 153 0.01 6.63 7.45
N ASP A 154 -0.94 5.70 7.38
CA ASP A 154 -1.72 5.22 8.53
C ASP A 154 -1.92 3.69 8.51
N VAL A 155 -0.98 2.99 7.93
CA VAL A 155 -0.98 1.51 7.89
C VAL A 155 -0.55 0.96 9.24
N LYS A 156 -1.21 -0.12 9.68
CA LYS A 156 -0.84 -0.88 10.87
C LYS A 156 -0.59 -2.31 10.46
N ALA A 157 0.68 -2.69 10.35
CA ALA A 157 1.07 -4.05 10.02
C ALA A 157 1.47 -4.81 11.28
N ASP A 158 0.99 -6.06 11.39
CA ASP A 158 1.39 -6.96 12.48
C ASP A 158 2.79 -7.51 12.23
N PHE A 159 3.10 -7.83 10.97
CA PHE A 159 4.42 -8.30 10.55
C PHE A 159 4.86 -7.59 9.27
N GLY A 160 6.17 -7.38 9.15
CA GLY A 160 6.81 -6.84 7.97
C GLY A 160 7.86 -7.79 7.41
N ILE A 161 7.88 -7.94 6.10
CA ILE A 161 8.88 -8.75 5.41
C ILE A 161 9.56 -7.90 4.35
N PHE A 162 10.87 -7.71 4.50
CA PHE A 162 11.70 -6.97 3.57
C PHE A 162 12.66 -7.95 2.88
N LEU A 163 12.30 -8.37 1.67
CA LEU A 163 12.99 -9.47 0.97
C LEU A 163 14.41 -9.11 0.54
N ASN A 164 14.56 -7.99 -0.18
CA ASN A 164 15.83 -7.54 -0.75
C ASN A 164 15.73 -6.08 -1.21
N PHE A 165 16.90 -5.49 -1.47
CA PHE A 165 17.00 -4.15 -2.01
C PHE A 165 18.05 -4.10 -3.14
N HIS A 166 17.63 -3.63 -4.30
CA HIS A 166 18.46 -3.28 -5.46
C HIS A 166 17.95 -1.98 -6.03
N SER A 167 18.79 -1.22 -6.72
CA SER A 167 18.39 0.02 -7.38
C SER A 167 17.37 -0.27 -8.49
N ASP A 168 16.24 0.46 -8.48
CA ASP A 168 15.13 0.31 -9.43
C ASP A 168 14.23 1.55 -9.40
N HIS A 169 13.30 1.69 -10.34
CA HIS A 169 12.24 2.72 -10.36
C HIS A 169 12.72 4.18 -10.21
N LEU A 170 13.90 4.51 -10.78
CA LEU A 170 14.45 5.88 -10.77
C LEU A 170 13.75 6.80 -11.79
N ASP A 171 12.87 6.26 -12.61
CA ASP A 171 11.93 6.98 -13.46
C ASP A 171 10.76 7.60 -12.68
N TRP A 172 10.45 7.03 -11.52
CA TRP A 172 9.36 7.50 -10.64
C TRP A 172 9.89 8.18 -9.37
N HIS A 173 10.89 7.59 -8.70
CA HIS A 173 11.54 8.16 -7.53
C HIS A 173 12.63 9.16 -7.97
N LYS A 174 12.79 10.22 -7.22
CA LYS A 174 13.81 11.24 -7.47
C LYS A 174 15.23 10.66 -7.52
N ASP A 175 15.52 9.72 -6.63
CA ASP A 175 16.81 9.05 -6.50
C ASP A 175 16.67 7.72 -5.72
N GLU A 176 17.77 6.96 -5.66
CA GLU A 176 17.82 5.68 -4.93
C GLU A 176 17.56 5.85 -3.42
N LYS A 177 17.92 7.02 -2.84
CA LYS A 177 17.69 7.29 -1.41
C LYS A 177 16.19 7.40 -1.13
N GLU A 178 15.45 8.10 -1.98
CA GLU A 178 13.99 8.21 -1.87
C GLU A 178 13.32 6.84 -2.08
N TYR A 179 13.75 6.07 -3.09
CA TYR A 179 13.27 4.71 -3.32
C TYR A 179 13.49 3.82 -2.09
N LYS A 180 14.70 3.83 -1.51
CA LYS A 180 15.03 3.10 -0.30
C LYS A 180 14.19 3.56 0.90
N LYS A 181 14.09 4.90 1.09
CA LYS A 181 13.28 5.49 2.16
C LYS A 181 11.83 5.07 2.07
N SER A 182 11.26 5.04 0.86
CA SER A 182 9.88 4.60 0.64
C SER A 182 9.67 3.16 1.10
N LYS A 183 10.57 2.23 0.73
CA LYS A 183 10.46 0.83 1.19
C LYS A 183 10.66 0.68 2.70
N LEU A 184 11.61 1.42 3.28
CA LEU A 184 11.87 1.41 4.72
C LEU A 184 10.71 1.96 5.54
N LYS A 185 9.76 2.67 4.92
CA LYS A 185 8.57 3.15 5.60
C LYS A 185 7.70 2.00 6.15
N LEU A 186 7.80 0.79 5.58
CA LEU A 186 7.17 -0.40 6.16
C LEU A 186 7.52 -0.58 7.65
N LEU A 187 8.76 -0.24 8.05
CA LEU A 187 9.18 -0.37 9.45
C LEU A 187 8.36 0.53 10.38
N THR A 188 7.99 1.72 9.91
CA THR A 188 7.22 2.67 10.72
C THR A 188 5.76 2.25 10.92
N PHE A 189 5.31 1.25 10.19
CA PHE A 189 3.95 0.70 10.25
C PHE A 189 3.84 -0.52 11.16
N LEU A 190 4.98 -1.07 11.62
CA LEU A 190 5.00 -2.23 12.49
C LEU A 190 4.61 -1.86 13.92
N LYS A 191 3.88 -2.74 14.57
CA LYS A 191 3.54 -2.62 16.00
C LYS A 191 4.75 -2.81 16.91
N SER A 192 5.76 -3.57 16.45
CA SER A 192 7.04 -3.81 17.11
C SER A 192 8.11 -4.11 16.07
N ASP A 193 9.34 -3.62 16.31
CA ASP A 193 10.50 -3.91 15.44
C ASP A 193 10.85 -5.40 15.41
N GLU A 194 10.49 -6.17 16.45
CA GLU A 194 10.65 -7.63 16.53
C GLU A 194 9.82 -8.37 15.47
N ASN A 195 8.82 -7.72 14.91
CA ASN A 195 7.93 -8.29 13.89
C ASN A 195 8.45 -8.09 12.46
N LEU A 196 9.70 -7.67 12.29
CA LEU A 196 10.34 -7.52 10.98
C LEU A 196 11.22 -8.72 10.63
N VAL A 197 10.96 -9.29 9.45
CA VAL A 197 11.82 -10.32 8.83
C VAL A 197 12.52 -9.69 7.63
N THR A 198 13.85 -9.86 7.55
CA THR A 198 14.63 -9.36 6.42
C THR A 198 15.35 -10.49 5.69
N GLY A 199 15.46 -10.35 4.37
CA GLY A 199 16.32 -11.22 3.57
C GLY A 199 17.81 -11.05 3.94
N PHE A 200 18.58 -12.11 3.75
CA PHE A 200 20.03 -12.11 3.99
C PHE A 200 20.72 -11.03 3.15
N ASN A 201 21.60 -10.23 3.77
CA ASN A 201 22.32 -9.09 3.16
C ASN A 201 21.44 -7.93 2.66
N THR A 202 20.18 -7.83 3.04
CA THR A 202 19.31 -6.71 2.64
C THR A 202 19.80 -5.37 3.17
N PHE A 203 20.41 -5.36 4.35
CA PHE A 203 21.03 -4.19 4.97
C PHE A 203 22.53 -4.44 5.15
N SER A 204 23.37 -3.82 4.31
CA SER A 204 24.82 -3.98 4.41
C SER A 204 25.36 -3.42 5.73
N LYS A 205 26.02 -4.26 6.52
CA LYS A 205 27.03 -4.02 7.57
C LYS A 205 26.64 -3.35 8.90
N LYS A 206 25.43 -2.92 9.17
CA LYS A 206 24.94 -2.76 10.55
C LYS A 206 23.56 -3.37 10.60
N PRO A 207 23.35 -4.47 11.33
CA PRO A 207 22.00 -4.86 11.68
C PRO A 207 21.38 -3.65 12.40
N LEU A 208 20.17 -3.29 12.04
CA LEU A 208 19.31 -2.59 12.98
C LEU A 208 19.31 -3.53 14.20
N GLU A 209 19.79 -3.05 15.36
CA GLU A 209 20.18 -3.91 16.47
C GLU A 209 19.07 -4.79 17.04
N ASN A 210 17.86 -4.72 16.49
CA ASN A 210 16.65 -5.45 16.90
C ASN A 210 15.93 -6.19 15.78
N ILE A 211 16.55 -6.39 14.61
CA ILE A 211 15.92 -7.18 13.55
C ILE A 211 16.25 -8.65 13.78
N LEU A 212 15.25 -9.49 14.00
CA LEU A 212 15.38 -10.95 14.00
C LEU A 212 15.91 -11.41 12.63
N ASN A 213 17.23 -11.57 12.53
CA ASN A 213 17.83 -12.34 11.46
C ASN A 213 17.41 -13.79 11.68
N ILE A 214 16.44 -14.27 10.93
CA ILE A 214 16.22 -15.71 10.83
C ILE A 214 17.41 -16.25 10.03
N SER A 215 18.50 -16.60 10.73
CA SER A 215 19.50 -17.48 10.18
C SER A 215 18.83 -18.85 10.05
N ILE A 216 18.61 -19.30 8.83
CA ILE A 216 18.33 -20.70 8.57
C ILE A 216 19.63 -21.40 8.98
N ASP A 217 19.66 -21.91 10.19
CA ASP A 217 20.71 -22.81 10.62
C ASP A 217 20.68 -23.99 9.66
N LYS A 218 21.73 -24.12 8.86
CA LYS A 218 21.88 -25.32 8.02
C LYS A 218 22.08 -26.47 8.97
N GLY A 219 20.94 -27.05 9.38
CA GLY A 219 20.96 -28.27 10.18
C GLY A 219 21.90 -29.29 9.52
N LYS A 220 22.83 -29.74 10.30
CA LYS A 220 23.74 -30.85 9.96
C LYS A 220 22.95 -32.12 9.67
#